data_d02b8b8d09292064d9af628313d40ae9
#
_entry.id   d02b8b8d09292064d9af628313d40ae9
#
_cell.length_a   1.000
_cell.length_b   1.000
_cell.length_c   1.000
_cell.angle_alpha   90.00
_cell.angle_beta   90.00
_cell.angle_gamma   90.00
#
_symmetry.space_group_name_H-M   'P 1'
#
loop_
_entity.id
_entity.type
_entity.pdbx_description
1 polymer ?
#
loop_
_entity_poly.entity_id
_entity_poly.type
_entity_poly.pdbx_seq_one_letter_code
_entity_poly.pdbx_strand_id
1 'polypeptide(L)'
;MAMNIMSRTEGECMEYVLHPGSEIDARIKRLQSRMGDLNGAILFESTDLGYFSGTAQEGLLYVPRDGQPTLMIRKSLERGREESPLAVQPHKSLKSLKKDLDLPASARIGLELDVLPYNNYARLKRALGEDAIFSDVSEIIKHIRSIKSDFEVRLIRQAARVLDAGIASVAEHLADGMREIDLAVKVESAMRLGGHPGRVSFRRFNQTLPMGHLMAGASAAVPSFVSSPTGGRGMSIFSPQGPGFGKVRRGEAVLVDYAGSFGGYLADETRIFCLGRLPAKLEDAHLAALQVEEAIAGELRPGRTGREIWSLSLAEGARMGYQDFLGGSPGSKAGFVGHGVGLQIDEYPVIGPLDHEIFEGMTIAVEPKMIYPGEGVVGIEDTFLTGPHGAERLTRLPQEIWRV
;
A
#
# COMPACT_ATOMS: atom_id res chain seq x y z
N MET A 1 -33.26 7.97 2.22
CA MET A 1 -33.50 6.76 1.39
C MET A 1 -32.51 5.74 1.87
N ALA A 2 -32.94 4.80 2.71
CA ALA A 2 -32.04 3.80 3.29
C ALA A 2 -31.55 2.88 2.16
N MET A 3 -30.29 3.02 1.78
CA MET A 3 -29.64 2.09 0.89
C MET A 3 -29.47 0.77 1.64
N ASN A 4 -30.06 -0.29 1.11
CA ASN A 4 -29.91 -1.65 1.59
C ASN A 4 -28.43 -2.04 1.47
N ILE A 5 -27.62 -1.75 2.50
CA ILE A 5 -26.22 -2.15 2.57
C ILE A 5 -26.21 -3.63 2.88
N MET A 6 -25.99 -4.39 1.82
CA MET A 6 -25.66 -5.82 1.74
C MET A 6 -26.11 -6.67 2.93
N SER A 7 -27.26 -7.37 2.74
CA SER A 7 -27.44 -8.66 3.37
C SER A 7 -26.16 -9.48 3.15
N ARG A 8 -25.55 -9.96 4.24
CA ARG A 8 -24.54 -11.02 4.16
C ARG A 8 -25.04 -12.04 3.15
N THR A 9 -24.37 -12.19 2.01
CA THR A 9 -24.50 -13.41 1.22
C THR A 9 -23.96 -14.52 2.11
N GLU A 10 -24.85 -15.26 2.71
CA GLU A 10 -24.57 -16.52 3.40
C GLU A 10 -23.84 -17.41 2.40
N GLY A 11 -22.52 -17.66 2.62
CA GLY A 11 -21.84 -18.71 1.90
C GLY A 11 -20.40 -18.48 1.46
N GLU A 12 -19.83 -17.28 1.42
CA GLU A 12 -18.39 -17.17 1.20
C GLU A 12 -17.66 -17.28 2.55
N CYS A 13 -17.28 -18.52 2.87
CA CYS A 13 -16.31 -18.81 3.92
C CYS A 13 -15.04 -18.02 3.61
N MET A 14 -14.57 -17.17 4.53
CA MET A 14 -13.26 -16.52 4.39
C MET A 14 -12.19 -17.61 4.50
N GLU A 15 -11.75 -18.13 3.36
CA GLU A 15 -10.74 -19.16 3.31
C GLU A 15 -9.33 -18.54 3.36
N TYR A 16 -8.40 -19.31 3.91
CA TYR A 16 -6.99 -18.98 3.89
C TYR A 16 -6.49 -18.97 2.44
N VAL A 17 -6.06 -17.81 1.94
CA VAL A 17 -5.68 -17.63 0.53
C VAL A 17 -4.29 -18.22 0.29
N LEU A 18 -4.21 -19.28 -0.49
CA LEU A 18 -2.95 -19.81 -1.03
C LEU A 18 -2.71 -19.26 -2.44
N HIS A 19 -1.44 -19.01 -2.75
CA HIS A 19 -1.06 -18.58 -4.08
C HIS A 19 -0.92 -19.78 -5.02
N PRO A 20 -1.57 -19.78 -6.20
CA PRO A 20 -1.44 -20.87 -7.17
C PRO A 20 0.01 -21.07 -7.63
N GLY A 21 0.43 -22.31 -7.87
CA GLY A 21 1.76 -22.61 -8.38
C GLY A 21 2.09 -21.87 -9.69
N SER A 22 1.09 -21.70 -10.57
CA SER A 22 1.23 -20.94 -11.82
C SER A 22 1.57 -19.46 -11.61
N GLU A 23 1.04 -18.83 -10.54
CA GLU A 23 1.39 -17.45 -10.16
C GLU A 23 2.85 -17.37 -9.70
N ILE A 24 3.25 -18.27 -8.80
CA ILE A 24 4.62 -18.30 -8.30
C ILE A 24 5.63 -18.55 -9.44
N ASP A 25 5.35 -19.50 -10.32
CA ASP A 25 6.19 -19.80 -11.49
C ASP A 25 6.31 -18.59 -12.43
N ALA A 26 5.21 -17.88 -12.68
CA ALA A 26 5.20 -16.70 -13.54
C ALA A 26 6.05 -15.55 -12.94
N ARG A 27 5.96 -15.34 -11.62
CA ARG A 27 6.73 -14.32 -10.89
C ARG A 27 8.23 -14.64 -10.90
N ILE A 28 8.59 -15.90 -10.64
CA ILE A 28 9.98 -16.39 -10.70
C ILE A 28 10.56 -16.18 -12.09
N LYS A 29 9.86 -16.59 -13.15
CA LYS A 29 10.31 -16.40 -14.54
C LYS A 29 10.51 -14.93 -14.89
N ARG A 30 9.63 -14.03 -14.42
CA ARG A 30 9.81 -12.58 -14.60
C ARG A 30 11.07 -12.07 -13.89
N LEU A 31 11.39 -12.56 -12.69
CA LEU A 31 12.63 -12.21 -12.00
C LEU A 31 13.84 -12.75 -12.75
N GLN A 32 13.85 -14.04 -13.11
CA GLN A 32 14.94 -14.70 -13.84
C GLN A 32 15.28 -13.97 -15.15
N SER A 33 14.27 -13.55 -15.91
CA SER A 33 14.46 -12.85 -17.20
C SER A 33 15.11 -11.46 -17.06
N ARG A 34 15.16 -10.90 -15.86
CA ARG A 34 15.72 -9.56 -15.58
C ARG A 34 17.03 -9.58 -14.80
N MET A 35 17.57 -10.75 -14.46
CA MET A 35 18.78 -10.87 -13.64
C MET A 35 20.09 -10.52 -14.38
N GLY A 36 20.08 -10.39 -15.71
CA GLY A 36 21.29 -10.10 -16.50
C GLY A 36 22.40 -11.12 -16.27
N ASP A 37 23.55 -10.67 -15.76
CA ASP A 37 24.74 -11.49 -15.52
C ASP A 37 24.85 -12.08 -14.10
N LEU A 38 23.80 -11.94 -13.29
CA LEU A 38 23.75 -12.55 -11.96
C LEU A 38 23.65 -14.08 -12.04
N ASN A 39 24.25 -14.77 -11.10
CA ASN A 39 24.05 -16.21 -10.93
C ASN A 39 22.66 -16.53 -10.35
N GLY A 40 22.09 -15.58 -9.58
CA GLY A 40 20.78 -15.68 -8.99
C GLY A 40 20.52 -14.55 -8.01
N ALA A 41 19.36 -14.56 -7.39
CA ALA A 41 18.97 -13.64 -6.32
C ALA A 41 18.64 -14.41 -5.04
N ILE A 42 19.00 -13.85 -3.87
CA ILE A 42 18.61 -14.37 -2.55
C ILE A 42 17.70 -13.34 -1.90
N LEU A 43 16.46 -13.75 -1.60
CA LEU A 43 15.40 -12.90 -1.05
C LEU A 43 15.17 -13.26 0.43
N PHE A 44 15.07 -12.24 1.28
CA PHE A 44 14.89 -12.36 2.73
C PHE A 44 13.70 -11.55 3.25
N GLU A 45 13.33 -10.44 2.58
CA GLU A 45 12.23 -9.60 3.03
C GLU A 45 10.94 -10.42 2.95
N SER A 46 10.14 -10.37 4.02
CA SER A 46 9.01 -11.28 4.21
C SER A 46 7.93 -11.16 3.13
N THR A 47 7.70 -9.94 2.62
CA THR A 47 6.71 -9.69 1.57
C THR A 47 7.20 -10.22 0.23
N ASP A 48 8.47 -9.95 -0.12
CA ASP A 48 9.09 -10.47 -1.35
C ASP A 48 9.23 -11.99 -1.29
N LEU A 49 9.61 -12.53 -0.12
CA LEU A 49 9.64 -13.97 0.11
C LEU A 49 8.26 -14.61 -0.14
N GLY A 50 7.21 -14.04 0.47
CA GLY A 50 5.82 -14.47 0.27
C GLY A 50 5.39 -14.36 -1.20
N TYR A 51 5.71 -13.25 -1.85
CA TYR A 51 5.37 -12.99 -3.25
C TYR A 51 5.97 -14.02 -4.21
N PHE A 52 7.25 -14.36 -4.05
CA PHE A 52 7.96 -15.29 -4.95
C PHE A 52 7.92 -16.75 -4.53
N SER A 53 7.50 -17.06 -3.29
CA SER A 53 7.46 -18.46 -2.82
C SER A 53 6.10 -18.97 -2.38
N GLY A 54 5.12 -18.08 -2.16
CA GLY A 54 3.82 -18.44 -1.61
C GLY A 54 3.79 -18.55 -0.08
N THR A 55 4.91 -18.35 0.63
CA THR A 55 4.97 -18.36 2.09
C THR A 55 5.89 -17.28 2.64
N ALA A 56 5.47 -16.60 3.70
CA ALA A 56 6.26 -15.60 4.41
C ALA A 56 6.89 -16.15 5.72
N GLN A 57 7.09 -17.48 5.82
CA GLN A 57 7.77 -18.09 6.96
C GLN A 57 9.25 -17.69 7.01
N GLU A 58 9.82 -17.57 8.22
CA GLU A 58 11.22 -17.14 8.41
C GLU A 58 12.19 -18.03 7.63
N GLY A 59 12.86 -17.46 6.63
CA GLY A 59 13.76 -18.20 5.76
C GLY A 59 14.42 -17.35 4.69
N LEU A 60 14.75 -17.95 3.60
CA LEU A 60 15.25 -17.31 2.39
C LEU A 60 14.80 -18.08 1.14
N LEU A 61 14.67 -17.36 0.04
CA LEU A 61 14.45 -17.93 -1.28
C LEU A 61 15.67 -17.62 -2.16
N TYR A 62 16.31 -18.65 -2.67
CA TYR A 62 17.28 -18.51 -3.75
C TYR A 62 16.59 -18.76 -5.09
N VAL A 63 16.62 -17.78 -5.95
CA VAL A 63 16.15 -17.87 -7.34
C VAL A 63 17.38 -17.87 -8.24
N PRO A 64 17.81 -19.02 -8.80
CA PRO A 64 18.91 -19.03 -9.75
C PRO A 64 18.49 -18.32 -11.04
N ARG A 65 19.44 -17.78 -11.81
CA ARG A 65 19.14 -17.23 -13.14
C ARG A 65 18.48 -18.25 -14.06
N ASP A 66 18.96 -19.48 -13.99
CA ASP A 66 18.43 -20.61 -14.76
C ASP A 66 18.17 -21.79 -13.82
N GLY A 67 17.01 -22.44 -13.95
CA GLY A 67 16.65 -23.61 -13.14
C GLY A 67 15.61 -23.33 -12.06
N GLN A 68 15.48 -24.27 -11.12
CA GLN A 68 14.44 -24.24 -10.09
C GLN A 68 14.88 -23.44 -8.86
N PRO A 69 13.98 -22.66 -8.25
CA PRO A 69 14.28 -21.96 -7.01
C PRO A 69 14.44 -22.93 -5.84
N THR A 70 15.18 -22.49 -4.83
CA THR A 70 15.38 -23.23 -3.57
C THR A 70 14.85 -22.41 -2.41
N LEU A 71 13.77 -22.88 -1.80
CA LEU A 71 13.16 -22.26 -0.62
C LEU A 71 13.68 -22.93 0.66
N MET A 72 14.33 -22.17 1.53
CA MET A 72 14.89 -22.62 2.78
C MET A 72 14.18 -21.97 3.96
N ILE A 73 13.50 -22.74 4.78
CA ILE A 73 12.73 -22.27 5.95
C ILE A 73 13.44 -22.63 7.25
N ARG A 74 13.55 -21.66 8.16
CA ARG A 74 14.22 -21.82 9.45
C ARG A 74 13.30 -22.40 10.52
N LYS A 75 12.05 -21.92 10.56
CA LYS A 75 11.03 -22.38 11.50
C LYS A 75 9.75 -22.70 10.74
N SER A 76 8.90 -23.49 11.36
CA SER A 76 7.60 -23.84 10.77
C SER A 76 7.72 -24.48 9.40
N LEU A 77 8.65 -25.45 9.26
CA LEU A 77 8.94 -26.12 7.99
C LEU A 77 7.70 -26.77 7.37
N GLU A 78 6.87 -27.43 8.20
CA GLU A 78 5.62 -28.07 7.74
C GLU A 78 4.65 -27.05 7.16
N ARG A 79 4.47 -25.93 7.85
CA ARG A 79 3.64 -24.84 7.37
C ARG A 79 4.16 -24.25 6.04
N GLY A 80 5.48 -24.11 5.91
CA GLY A 80 6.07 -23.69 4.64
C GLY A 80 5.75 -24.65 3.49
N ARG A 81 5.71 -25.96 3.77
CA ARG A 81 5.33 -27.00 2.79
C ARG A 81 3.84 -26.98 2.43
N GLU A 82 2.98 -26.61 3.38
CA GLU A 82 1.53 -26.46 3.15
C GLU A 82 1.21 -25.21 2.32
N GLU A 83 1.94 -24.12 2.55
CA GLU A 83 1.68 -22.82 1.92
C GLU A 83 2.33 -22.67 0.53
N SER A 84 3.55 -23.22 0.35
CA SER A 84 4.35 -22.99 -0.84
C SER A 84 4.22 -24.13 -1.86
N PRO A 85 4.04 -23.82 -3.16
CA PRO A 85 4.13 -24.81 -4.21
C PRO A 85 5.57 -25.26 -4.52
N LEU A 86 6.59 -24.59 -3.94
CA LEU A 86 7.99 -24.89 -4.15
C LEU A 86 8.48 -26.00 -3.23
N ALA A 87 9.58 -26.65 -3.62
CA ALA A 87 10.29 -27.59 -2.75
C ALA A 87 10.91 -26.86 -1.55
N VAL A 88 10.46 -27.21 -0.34
CA VAL A 88 10.90 -26.58 0.90
C VAL A 88 11.99 -27.40 1.59
N GLN A 89 13.11 -26.75 1.90
CA GLN A 89 14.25 -27.32 2.61
C GLN A 89 14.44 -26.64 3.98
N PRO A 90 15.03 -27.35 4.98
CA PRO A 90 15.36 -26.72 6.25
C PRO A 90 16.56 -25.77 6.10
N HIS A 91 16.40 -24.51 6.55
CA HIS A 91 17.50 -23.55 6.64
C HIS A 91 18.30 -23.79 7.94
N LYS A 92 19.47 -24.42 7.83
CA LYS A 92 20.30 -24.76 8.98
C LYS A 92 21.23 -23.61 9.41
N SER A 93 21.93 -23.01 8.44
CA SER A 93 22.91 -21.96 8.70
C SER A 93 23.33 -21.26 7.42
N LEU A 94 23.57 -19.94 7.47
CA LEU A 94 24.19 -19.22 6.36
C LEU A 94 25.60 -19.75 6.03
N LYS A 95 26.31 -20.37 6.99
CA LYS A 95 27.68 -20.90 6.76
C LYS A 95 27.75 -22.00 5.71
N SER A 96 26.68 -22.77 5.56
CA SER A 96 26.61 -23.84 4.54
C SER A 96 26.02 -23.35 3.21
N LEU A 97 25.51 -22.15 3.14
CA LEU A 97 24.69 -21.64 2.04
C LEU A 97 25.40 -21.76 0.68
N LYS A 98 26.68 -21.40 0.61
CA LYS A 98 27.49 -21.52 -0.62
C LYS A 98 27.50 -22.94 -1.19
N LYS A 99 27.65 -23.93 -0.29
CA LYS A 99 27.62 -25.33 -0.65
C LYS A 99 26.21 -25.82 -0.96
N ASP A 100 25.25 -25.45 -0.13
CA ASP A 100 23.85 -25.88 -0.25
C ASP A 100 23.22 -25.42 -1.56
N LEU A 101 23.67 -24.26 -2.09
CA LEU A 101 23.22 -23.65 -3.35
C LEU A 101 24.16 -23.91 -4.54
N ASP A 102 25.26 -24.67 -4.35
CA ASP A 102 26.27 -24.94 -5.35
C ASP A 102 26.78 -23.67 -6.08
N LEU A 103 27.09 -22.64 -5.30
CA LEU A 103 27.50 -21.36 -5.83
C LEU A 103 29.01 -21.35 -6.19
N PRO A 104 29.37 -20.70 -7.32
CA PRO A 104 30.77 -20.54 -7.69
C PRO A 104 31.54 -19.66 -6.70
N ALA A 105 32.87 -19.70 -6.75
CA ALA A 105 33.71 -18.90 -5.85
C ALA A 105 33.42 -17.41 -5.98
N SER A 106 33.28 -16.90 -7.20
CA SER A 106 32.98 -15.49 -7.53
C SER A 106 31.52 -15.31 -7.90
N ALA A 107 30.58 -15.86 -7.11
CA ALA A 107 29.15 -15.75 -7.39
C ALA A 107 28.70 -14.27 -7.41
N ARG A 108 27.91 -13.93 -8.43
CA ARG A 108 27.23 -12.63 -8.54
C ARG A 108 25.78 -12.79 -8.10
N ILE A 109 25.42 -12.24 -6.96
CA ILE A 109 24.15 -12.48 -6.29
C ILE A 109 23.35 -11.18 -6.13
N GLY A 110 22.09 -11.21 -6.58
CA GLY A 110 21.11 -10.15 -6.34
C GLY A 110 20.60 -10.19 -4.91
N LEU A 111 20.46 -9.03 -4.28
CA LEU A 111 19.89 -8.85 -2.93
C LEU A 111 18.95 -7.66 -2.91
N GLU A 112 17.98 -7.66 -1.99
CA GLU A 112 17.05 -6.57 -1.71
C GLU A 112 17.75 -5.50 -0.85
N LEU A 113 18.68 -4.74 -1.44
CA LEU A 113 19.57 -3.85 -0.67
C LEU A 113 18.87 -2.64 -0.09
N ASP A 114 17.67 -2.29 -0.56
CA ASP A 114 16.85 -1.22 -0.01
C ASP A 114 16.21 -1.58 1.34
N VAL A 115 16.08 -2.89 1.67
CA VAL A 115 15.44 -3.36 2.91
C VAL A 115 16.31 -4.34 3.72
N LEU A 116 17.36 -4.90 3.13
CA LEU A 116 18.21 -5.87 3.82
C LEU A 116 19.06 -5.20 4.89
N PRO A 117 18.93 -5.55 6.19
CA PRO A 117 19.77 -4.99 7.25
C PRO A 117 21.27 -5.25 6.99
N TYR A 118 22.09 -4.25 7.21
CA TYR A 118 23.54 -4.34 7.03
C TYR A 118 24.18 -5.56 7.71
N ASN A 119 23.74 -5.91 8.91
CA ASN A 119 24.23 -7.09 9.61
C ASN A 119 23.94 -8.39 8.87
N ASN A 120 22.81 -8.49 8.16
CA ASN A 120 22.48 -9.66 7.34
C ASN A 120 23.34 -9.69 6.08
N TYR A 121 23.52 -8.55 5.43
CA TYR A 121 24.48 -8.40 4.32
C TYR A 121 25.89 -8.86 4.72
N ALA A 122 26.42 -8.34 5.85
CA ALA A 122 27.76 -8.68 6.32
C ALA A 122 27.93 -10.16 6.71
N ARG A 123 26.86 -10.79 7.24
CA ARG A 123 26.85 -12.25 7.50
C ARG A 123 26.85 -13.05 6.20
N LEU A 124 26.07 -12.63 5.22
CA LEU A 124 26.00 -13.28 3.92
C LEU A 124 27.35 -13.17 3.18
N LYS A 125 27.99 -11.98 3.19
CA LYS A 125 29.32 -11.78 2.60
C LYS A 125 30.34 -12.75 3.17
N ARG A 126 30.39 -12.88 4.50
CA ARG A 126 31.28 -13.87 5.15
C ARG A 126 30.94 -15.31 4.80
N ALA A 127 29.68 -15.63 4.60
CA ALA A 127 29.23 -17.00 4.30
C ALA A 127 29.56 -17.41 2.84
N LEU A 128 29.40 -16.48 1.89
CA LEU A 128 29.66 -16.74 0.47
C LEU A 128 31.14 -16.54 0.08
N GLY A 129 31.91 -15.79 0.89
CA GLY A 129 33.33 -15.50 0.68
C GLY A 129 33.56 -14.10 0.09
N GLU A 130 34.81 -13.64 0.21
CA GLU A 130 35.20 -12.27 -0.20
C GLU A 130 35.04 -12.02 -1.71
N ASP A 131 35.19 -13.08 -2.52
CA ASP A 131 35.07 -12.99 -3.99
C ASP A 131 33.60 -12.90 -4.47
N ALA A 132 32.59 -13.12 -3.59
CA ALA A 132 31.20 -12.96 -3.95
C ALA A 132 30.86 -11.49 -4.19
N ILE A 133 30.15 -11.20 -5.28
CA ILE A 133 29.72 -9.85 -5.68
C ILE A 133 28.23 -9.73 -5.44
N PHE A 134 27.80 -8.66 -4.76
CA PHE A 134 26.37 -8.39 -4.53
C PHE A 134 25.91 -7.19 -5.35
N SER A 135 24.72 -7.34 -5.93
CA SER A 135 24.05 -6.29 -6.70
C SER A 135 22.64 -6.06 -6.15
N ASP A 136 22.16 -4.83 -6.23
CA ASP A 136 20.80 -4.52 -5.83
C ASP A 136 19.81 -4.99 -6.90
N VAL A 137 18.80 -5.76 -6.48
CA VAL A 137 17.66 -6.18 -7.33
C VAL A 137 16.34 -5.59 -6.88
N SER A 138 16.36 -4.65 -5.94
CA SER A 138 15.16 -4.03 -5.37
C SER A 138 14.28 -3.39 -6.44
N GLU A 139 14.89 -2.63 -7.38
CA GLU A 139 14.15 -2.00 -8.49
C GLU A 139 13.50 -3.03 -9.41
N ILE A 140 14.17 -4.13 -9.70
CA ILE A 140 13.62 -5.23 -10.50
C ILE A 140 12.37 -5.81 -9.82
N ILE A 141 12.45 -6.06 -8.51
CA ILE A 141 11.34 -6.60 -7.72
C ILE A 141 10.15 -5.64 -7.68
N LYS A 142 10.39 -4.36 -7.39
CA LYS A 142 9.34 -3.32 -7.37
C LYS A 142 8.62 -3.23 -8.72
N HIS A 143 9.35 -3.25 -9.83
CA HIS A 143 8.74 -3.27 -11.17
C HIS A 143 7.94 -4.53 -11.46
N ILE A 144 8.40 -5.71 -11.01
CA ILE A 144 7.63 -6.95 -11.18
C ILE A 144 6.32 -6.88 -10.39
N ARG A 145 6.36 -6.38 -9.16
CA ARG A 145 5.21 -6.26 -8.26
C ARG A 145 4.24 -5.16 -8.70
N SER A 146 4.71 -4.12 -9.40
CA SER A 146 3.85 -3.01 -9.80
C SER A 146 2.77 -3.43 -10.80
N ILE A 147 3.03 -4.40 -11.69
CA ILE A 147 2.07 -4.91 -12.68
C ILE A 147 1.39 -6.16 -12.13
N LYS A 148 0.12 -6.02 -11.78
CA LYS A 148 -0.68 -7.06 -11.12
C LYS A 148 -1.22 -8.09 -12.11
N SER A 149 -1.23 -9.36 -11.70
CA SER A 149 -1.94 -10.41 -12.40
C SER A 149 -3.45 -10.35 -12.09
N ASP A 150 -4.25 -11.07 -12.88
CA ASP A 150 -5.69 -11.20 -12.61
C ASP A 150 -5.97 -11.79 -11.22
N PHE A 151 -5.10 -12.67 -10.72
CA PHE A 151 -5.19 -13.22 -9.37
C PHE A 151 -5.02 -12.11 -8.32
N GLU A 152 -4.00 -11.26 -8.47
CA GLU A 152 -3.71 -10.14 -7.57
C GLU A 152 -4.83 -9.09 -7.60
N VAL A 153 -5.31 -8.74 -8.80
CA VAL A 153 -6.43 -7.79 -8.98
C VAL A 153 -7.69 -8.28 -8.28
N ARG A 154 -8.01 -9.59 -8.32
CA ARG A 154 -9.15 -10.13 -7.58
C ARG A 154 -9.01 -9.94 -6.07
N LEU A 155 -7.81 -10.13 -5.50
CA LEU A 155 -7.57 -9.93 -4.07
C LEU A 155 -7.65 -8.45 -3.69
N ILE A 156 -7.14 -7.54 -4.53
CA ILE A 156 -7.24 -6.08 -4.32
C ILE A 156 -8.71 -5.63 -4.37
N ARG A 157 -9.52 -6.18 -5.29
CA ARG A 157 -10.97 -5.91 -5.32
C ARG A 157 -11.68 -6.38 -4.04
N GLN A 158 -11.25 -7.49 -3.44
CA GLN A 158 -11.79 -7.92 -2.14
C GLN A 158 -11.30 -7.01 -1.01
N ALA A 159 -10.04 -6.57 -1.03
CA ALA A 159 -9.52 -5.58 -0.09
C ALA A 159 -10.33 -4.27 -0.15
N ALA A 160 -10.66 -3.78 -1.35
CA ALA A 160 -11.53 -2.62 -1.54
C ALA A 160 -12.92 -2.82 -0.94
N ARG A 161 -13.55 -4.00 -1.08
CA ARG A 161 -14.86 -4.28 -0.45
C ARG A 161 -14.79 -4.28 1.08
N VAL A 162 -13.70 -4.83 1.67
CA VAL A 162 -13.48 -4.78 3.13
C VAL A 162 -13.35 -3.32 3.59
N LEU A 163 -12.66 -2.51 2.81
CA LEU A 163 -12.45 -1.09 3.05
C LEU A 163 -13.75 -0.30 2.94
N ASP A 164 -14.48 -0.44 1.82
CA ASP A 164 -15.79 0.19 1.59
C ASP A 164 -16.74 -0.07 2.78
N ALA A 165 -16.83 -1.33 3.24
CA ALA A 165 -17.69 -1.69 4.37
C ALA A 165 -17.23 -1.04 5.70
N GLY A 166 -15.92 -0.97 5.93
CA GLY A 166 -15.34 -0.31 7.10
C GLY A 166 -15.66 1.19 7.12
N ILE A 167 -15.36 1.90 6.05
CA ILE A 167 -15.58 3.35 5.94
C ILE A 167 -17.07 3.69 6.00
N ALA A 168 -17.94 2.92 5.32
CA ALA A 168 -19.39 3.14 5.36
C ALA A 168 -19.96 3.06 6.78
N SER A 169 -19.37 2.24 7.66
CA SER A 169 -19.83 2.10 9.06
C SER A 169 -19.72 3.39 9.87
N VAL A 170 -18.92 4.38 9.43
CA VAL A 170 -18.84 5.69 10.07
C VAL A 170 -20.22 6.36 10.16
N ALA A 171 -21.05 6.25 9.12
CA ALA A 171 -22.36 6.87 9.08
C ALA A 171 -23.31 6.37 10.22
N GLU A 172 -23.09 5.15 10.70
CA GLU A 172 -23.90 4.56 11.79
C GLU A 172 -23.43 4.98 13.19
N HIS A 173 -22.19 5.44 13.30
CA HIS A 173 -21.53 5.64 14.60
C HIS A 173 -21.13 7.10 14.88
N LEU A 174 -21.02 7.93 13.84
CA LEU A 174 -20.56 9.31 13.97
C LEU A 174 -21.49 10.12 14.87
N ALA A 175 -20.95 10.69 15.97
CA ALA A 175 -21.72 11.48 16.93
C ALA A 175 -20.93 12.68 17.45
N ASP A 176 -21.64 13.78 17.76
CA ASP A 176 -21.03 14.98 18.34
C ASP A 176 -20.39 14.69 19.70
N GLY A 177 -19.19 15.19 19.92
CA GLY A 177 -18.43 14.98 21.14
C GLY A 177 -17.72 13.63 21.26
N MET A 178 -17.91 12.71 20.31
CA MET A 178 -17.19 11.45 20.24
C MET A 178 -15.68 11.69 20.03
N ARG A 179 -14.80 10.90 20.66
CA ARG A 179 -13.37 11.00 20.39
C ARG A 179 -13.04 10.35 19.03
N GLU A 180 -12.03 10.87 18.36
CA GLU A 180 -11.51 10.30 17.11
C GLU A 180 -11.20 8.80 17.24
N ILE A 181 -10.47 8.43 18.32
CA ILE A 181 -10.10 7.03 18.57
C ILE A 181 -11.32 6.11 18.78
N ASP A 182 -12.40 6.60 19.42
CA ASP A 182 -13.60 5.79 19.65
C ASP A 182 -14.32 5.48 18.32
N LEU A 183 -14.32 6.45 17.38
CA LEU A 183 -14.88 6.25 16.04
C LEU A 183 -13.96 5.35 15.20
N ALA A 184 -12.65 5.55 15.27
CA ALA A 184 -11.65 4.71 14.58
C ALA A 184 -11.81 3.23 14.95
N VAL A 185 -12.01 2.91 16.23
CA VAL A 185 -12.26 1.54 16.71
C VAL A 185 -13.49 0.91 16.03
N LYS A 186 -14.54 1.69 15.73
CA LYS A 186 -15.74 1.18 15.04
C LYS A 186 -15.42 0.79 13.59
N VAL A 187 -14.72 1.66 12.86
CA VAL A 187 -14.27 1.41 11.49
C VAL A 187 -13.35 0.19 11.43
N GLU A 188 -12.33 0.17 12.29
CA GLU A 188 -11.35 -0.91 12.36
C GLU A 188 -11.98 -2.25 12.76
N SER A 189 -12.98 -2.23 13.66
CA SER A 189 -13.75 -3.42 14.02
C SER A 189 -14.51 -3.99 12.82
N ALA A 190 -15.18 -3.14 12.05
CA ALA A 190 -15.89 -3.57 10.84
C ALA A 190 -14.93 -4.19 9.80
N MET A 191 -13.78 -3.54 9.57
CA MET A 191 -12.74 -4.07 8.67
C MET A 191 -12.16 -5.41 9.16
N ARG A 192 -11.92 -5.55 10.49
CA ARG A 192 -11.44 -6.80 11.10
C ARG A 192 -12.43 -7.94 10.91
N LEU A 193 -13.71 -7.67 11.09
CA LEU A 193 -14.77 -8.65 10.82
C LEU A 193 -14.85 -9.02 9.32
N GLY A 194 -14.42 -8.14 8.43
CA GLY A 194 -14.25 -8.38 7.00
C GLY A 194 -12.96 -9.13 6.60
N GLY A 195 -12.09 -9.49 7.58
CA GLY A 195 -10.86 -10.25 7.34
C GLY A 195 -9.57 -9.44 7.28
N HIS A 196 -9.61 -8.13 7.58
CA HIS A 196 -8.39 -7.30 7.64
C HIS A 196 -7.44 -7.78 8.75
N PRO A 197 -6.12 -8.01 8.48
CA PRO A 197 -5.17 -8.55 9.46
C PRO A 197 -4.79 -7.58 10.59
N GLY A 198 -5.21 -6.30 10.51
CA GLY A 198 -4.97 -5.27 11.53
C GLY A 198 -3.62 -4.55 11.41
N ARG A 199 -2.99 -4.64 10.25
CA ARG A 199 -1.75 -3.92 9.94
C ARG A 199 -1.65 -3.63 8.46
N VAL A 200 -0.96 -2.55 8.13
CA VAL A 200 -0.55 -2.18 6.77
C VAL A 200 0.97 -2.32 6.66
N SER A 201 1.44 -2.95 5.61
CA SER A 201 2.87 -3.14 5.37
C SER A 201 3.44 -2.00 4.53
N PHE A 202 4.67 -1.58 4.88
CA PHE A 202 5.48 -0.63 4.13
C PHE A 202 6.79 -1.30 3.71
N ARG A 203 7.29 -0.92 2.55
CA ARG A 203 8.67 -1.20 2.15
C ARG A 203 9.64 -0.19 2.75
N ARG A 204 9.22 1.06 2.84
CA ARG A 204 10.05 2.18 3.29
C ARG A 204 10.41 2.04 4.77
N PHE A 205 11.70 2.25 5.06
CA PHE A 205 12.23 2.21 6.43
C PHE A 205 11.53 3.22 7.36
N ASN A 206 11.25 2.80 8.59
CA ASN A 206 10.60 3.60 9.65
C ASN A 206 9.19 4.12 9.31
N GLN A 207 8.50 3.59 8.31
CA GLN A 207 7.09 3.88 8.09
C GLN A 207 6.22 2.81 8.75
N THR A 208 5.19 3.24 9.44
CA THR A 208 4.20 2.36 10.07
C THR A 208 2.82 2.98 9.99
N LEU A 209 1.82 2.15 9.74
CA LEU A 209 0.42 2.52 9.80
C LEU A 209 -0.35 1.31 10.33
N PRO A 210 -1.18 1.45 11.37
CA PRO A 210 -1.98 0.32 11.85
C PRO A 210 -2.95 -0.19 10.78
N MET A 211 -3.94 0.60 10.44
CA MET A 211 -4.91 0.32 9.37
C MET A 211 -5.24 1.58 8.56
N GLY A 212 -5.09 2.76 9.14
CA GLY A 212 -5.37 4.04 8.51
C GLY A 212 -5.44 5.19 9.51
N HIS A 213 -6.03 6.29 9.06
CA HIS A 213 -6.19 7.54 9.80
C HIS A 213 -7.67 7.90 9.90
N LEU A 214 -8.12 8.32 11.09
CA LEU A 214 -9.41 8.97 11.28
C LEU A 214 -9.22 10.20 12.15
N MET A 215 -9.48 11.37 11.61
CA MET A 215 -9.20 12.63 12.28
C MET A 215 -10.30 13.65 11.97
N ALA A 216 -10.60 14.56 12.91
CA ALA A 216 -11.67 15.53 12.78
C ALA A 216 -11.14 16.97 12.91
N GLY A 217 -11.67 17.87 12.08
CA GLY A 217 -11.35 19.30 12.13
C GLY A 217 -9.85 19.57 12.09
N ALA A 218 -9.38 20.48 12.91
CA ALA A 218 -7.98 20.94 12.93
C ALA A 218 -6.94 19.83 13.15
N SER A 219 -7.31 18.70 13.79
CA SER A 219 -6.35 17.61 14.04
C SER A 219 -5.92 16.93 12.75
N ALA A 220 -6.79 16.84 11.74
CA ALA A 220 -6.47 16.26 10.44
C ALA A 220 -5.39 17.06 9.68
N ALA A 221 -5.31 18.37 9.91
CA ALA A 221 -4.35 19.26 9.26
C ALA A 221 -2.98 19.32 9.96
N VAL A 222 -2.76 18.53 11.01
CA VAL A 222 -1.47 18.46 11.72
C VAL A 222 -0.54 17.51 10.94
N PRO A 223 0.62 17.98 10.45
CA PRO A 223 1.58 17.10 9.77
C PRO A 223 2.24 16.13 10.75
N SER A 224 2.65 14.96 10.24
CA SER A 224 3.37 13.96 11.01
C SER A 224 4.59 13.44 10.22
N PHE A 225 5.29 12.43 10.76
CA PHE A 225 6.47 11.84 10.14
C PHE A 225 6.14 10.91 8.96
N VAL A 226 4.89 10.44 8.89
CA VAL A 226 4.47 9.52 7.83
C VAL A 226 4.49 10.22 6.47
N SER A 227 4.88 9.49 5.45
CA SER A 227 4.89 9.99 4.07
C SER A 227 3.48 9.97 3.49
N SER A 228 2.66 10.95 3.90
CA SER A 228 1.27 11.15 3.50
C SER A 228 0.94 12.64 3.55
N PRO A 229 -0.03 13.15 2.78
CA PRO A 229 -0.53 14.51 2.91
C PRO A 229 -1.12 14.82 4.29
N THR A 230 -1.60 13.79 4.99
CA THR A 230 -2.23 13.86 6.31
C THR A 230 -1.41 13.14 7.36
N GLY A 231 -1.55 13.51 8.61
CA GLY A 231 -0.77 12.89 9.70
C GLY A 231 -1.56 12.75 10.99
N GLY A 232 -2.01 13.87 11.55
CA GLY A 232 -2.64 13.92 12.85
C GLY A 232 -1.63 13.91 14.01
N ARG A 233 -2.15 14.12 15.22
CA ARG A 233 -1.31 14.10 16.43
C ARG A 233 -1.06 12.72 16.99
N GLY A 234 -1.97 11.77 16.71
CA GLY A 234 -1.97 10.47 17.35
C GLY A 234 -2.16 10.53 18.87
N MET A 235 -1.81 9.46 19.55
CA MET A 235 -2.05 9.28 20.99
C MET A 235 -0.82 9.53 21.86
N SER A 236 0.40 9.53 21.30
CA SER A 236 1.64 9.72 22.06
C SER A 236 2.81 10.06 21.14
N ILE A 237 3.95 10.43 21.75
CA ILE A 237 5.20 10.67 20.99
C ILE A 237 5.73 9.41 20.29
N PHE A 238 5.29 8.22 20.67
CA PHE A 238 5.63 6.93 20.03
C PHE A 238 4.55 6.42 19.08
N SER A 239 3.38 7.08 19.05
CA SER A 239 2.30 6.89 18.11
C SER A 239 1.82 8.28 17.63
N PRO A 240 2.66 9.02 16.86
CA PRO A 240 2.46 10.43 16.58
C PRO A 240 1.68 10.66 15.28
N GLN A 241 0.72 9.79 14.98
CA GLN A 241 -0.11 9.87 13.77
C GLN A 241 -1.47 9.22 13.99
N GLY A 242 -2.42 9.56 13.11
CA GLY A 242 -3.77 9.02 13.12
C GLY A 242 -4.65 9.59 14.23
N PRO A 243 -5.69 8.84 14.62
CA PRO A 243 -6.68 9.28 15.59
C PRO A 243 -6.07 9.57 16.95
N GLY A 244 -6.55 10.62 17.57
CA GLY A 244 -6.16 11.04 18.92
C GLY A 244 -7.35 11.05 19.89
N PHE A 245 -7.19 11.83 20.96
CA PHE A 245 -8.24 12.08 21.94
C PHE A 245 -9.10 13.32 21.60
N GLY A 246 -8.86 13.91 20.40
CA GLY A 246 -9.69 14.98 19.84
C GLY A 246 -11.14 14.53 19.72
N LYS A 247 -12.06 15.50 19.75
CA LYS A 247 -13.51 15.24 19.68
C LYS A 247 -14.07 15.75 18.36
N VAL A 248 -14.84 14.91 17.70
CA VAL A 248 -15.68 15.29 16.56
C VAL A 248 -16.65 16.38 16.96
N ARG A 249 -16.86 17.38 16.12
CA ARG A 249 -17.82 18.47 16.29
C ARG A 249 -18.70 18.63 15.07
N ARG A 250 -19.91 19.13 15.29
CA ARG A 250 -20.80 19.50 14.18
C ARG A 250 -20.16 20.59 13.31
N GLY A 251 -20.27 20.43 11.99
CA GLY A 251 -19.74 21.39 11.02
C GLY A 251 -18.23 21.26 10.74
N GLU A 252 -17.55 20.29 11.35
CA GLU A 252 -16.16 19.96 11.04
C GLU A 252 -16.06 18.79 10.07
N ALA A 253 -15.03 18.79 9.21
CA ALA A 253 -14.70 17.66 8.36
C ALA A 253 -14.11 16.53 9.20
N VAL A 254 -14.62 15.32 9.01
CA VAL A 254 -14.05 14.07 9.54
C VAL A 254 -13.40 13.35 8.37
N LEU A 255 -12.09 13.36 8.32
CA LEU A 255 -11.28 12.61 7.37
C LEU A 255 -11.25 11.15 7.82
N VAL A 256 -11.63 10.24 6.94
CA VAL A 256 -11.60 8.80 7.13
C VAL A 256 -10.77 8.20 5.99
N ASP A 257 -9.55 7.83 6.30
CA ASP A 257 -8.48 7.48 5.38
C ASP A 257 -7.89 6.13 5.82
N TYR A 258 -8.22 5.06 5.13
CA TYR A 258 -7.86 3.70 5.53
C TYR A 258 -7.42 2.85 4.35
N ALA A 259 -6.50 1.92 4.64
CA ALA A 259 -6.15 0.85 3.74
C ALA A 259 -6.92 -0.44 4.10
N GLY A 260 -7.72 -0.96 3.17
CA GLY A 260 -8.33 -2.29 3.26
C GLY A 260 -7.33 -3.38 2.97
N SER A 261 -7.56 -4.59 3.49
CA SER A 261 -6.67 -5.73 3.21
C SER A 261 -7.43 -7.03 3.08
N PHE A 262 -7.04 -7.82 2.07
CA PHE A 262 -7.53 -9.19 1.89
C PHE A 262 -6.45 -10.06 1.22
N GLY A 263 -6.19 -11.26 1.78
CA GLY A 263 -5.15 -12.14 1.27
C GLY A 263 -3.74 -11.53 1.22
N GLY A 264 -3.47 -10.52 2.07
CA GLY A 264 -2.22 -9.75 2.10
C GLY A 264 -2.19 -8.55 1.15
N TYR A 265 -3.09 -8.45 0.17
CA TYR A 265 -3.18 -7.31 -0.75
C TYR A 265 -4.00 -6.17 -0.15
N LEU A 266 -3.67 -4.94 -0.57
CA LEU A 266 -4.21 -3.71 -0.04
C LEU A 266 -5.02 -2.95 -1.11
N ALA A 267 -5.97 -2.16 -0.66
CA ALA A 267 -6.59 -1.04 -1.38
C ALA A 267 -6.62 0.16 -0.44
N ASP A 268 -6.56 1.39 -0.97
CA ASP A 268 -6.54 2.62 -0.19
C ASP A 268 -7.70 3.52 -0.58
N GLU A 269 -8.31 4.19 0.40
CA GLU A 269 -9.48 5.03 0.19
C GLU A 269 -9.64 6.09 1.27
N THR A 270 -9.92 7.33 0.86
CA THR A 270 -10.32 8.41 1.76
C THR A 270 -11.73 8.88 1.46
N ARG A 271 -12.55 9.07 2.52
CA ARG A 271 -13.85 9.74 2.44
C ARG A 271 -13.99 10.80 3.53
N ILE A 272 -14.79 11.83 3.22
CA ILE A 272 -15.08 12.93 4.13
C ILE A 272 -16.50 12.78 4.68
N PHE A 273 -16.61 12.82 6.01
CA PHE A 273 -17.87 12.82 6.74
C PHE A 273 -18.07 14.16 7.47
N CYS A 274 -19.33 14.51 7.74
CA CYS A 274 -19.67 15.70 8.52
C CYS A 274 -21.01 15.52 9.25
N LEU A 275 -21.04 15.89 10.52
CA LEU A 275 -22.31 16.09 11.24
C LEU A 275 -22.91 17.44 10.83
N GLY A 276 -23.98 17.42 10.02
CA GLY A 276 -24.61 18.61 9.47
C GLY A 276 -23.95 19.08 8.16
N ARG A 277 -23.43 20.32 8.12
CA ARG A 277 -22.83 20.90 6.91
C ARG A 277 -21.45 21.49 7.18
N LEU A 278 -20.54 21.33 6.24
CA LEU A 278 -19.27 22.02 6.25
C LEU A 278 -19.41 23.50 5.86
N PRO A 279 -18.43 24.35 6.23
CA PRO A 279 -18.28 25.67 5.63
C PRO A 279 -18.14 25.57 4.11
N ALA A 280 -18.77 26.51 3.37
CA ALA A 280 -18.79 26.50 1.90
C ALA A 280 -17.39 26.36 1.29
N LYS A 281 -16.37 27.03 1.86
CA LYS A 281 -15.00 26.93 1.36
C LYS A 281 -14.41 25.50 1.41
N LEU A 282 -14.82 24.67 2.38
CA LEU A 282 -14.38 23.28 2.48
C LEU A 282 -15.19 22.39 1.52
N GLU A 283 -16.49 22.67 1.34
CA GLU A 283 -17.30 22.00 0.32
C GLU A 283 -16.73 22.26 -1.10
N ASP A 284 -16.42 23.54 -1.41
CA ASP A 284 -15.81 23.92 -2.70
C ASP A 284 -14.41 23.28 -2.90
N ALA A 285 -13.61 23.22 -1.84
CA ALA A 285 -12.29 22.59 -1.89
C ALA A 285 -12.39 21.07 -2.11
N HIS A 286 -13.38 20.40 -1.52
CA HIS A 286 -13.64 18.99 -1.78
C HIS A 286 -14.02 18.75 -3.25
N LEU A 287 -14.90 19.58 -3.81
CA LEU A 287 -15.27 19.51 -5.24
C LEU A 287 -14.05 19.73 -6.15
N ALA A 288 -13.15 20.64 -5.78
CA ALA A 288 -11.90 20.82 -6.52
C ALA A 288 -10.99 19.60 -6.45
N ALA A 289 -10.91 18.90 -5.30
CA ALA A 289 -10.16 17.66 -5.17
C ALA A 289 -10.73 16.56 -6.07
N LEU A 290 -12.05 16.42 -6.17
CA LEU A 290 -12.70 15.48 -7.11
C LEU A 290 -12.31 15.77 -8.57
N GLN A 291 -12.25 17.04 -8.98
CA GLN A 291 -11.84 17.41 -10.34
C GLN A 291 -10.37 17.07 -10.60
N VAL A 292 -9.47 17.24 -9.61
CA VAL A 292 -8.07 16.84 -9.73
C VAL A 292 -7.96 15.32 -9.87
N GLU A 293 -8.70 14.54 -9.07
CA GLU A 293 -8.71 13.08 -9.17
C GLU A 293 -9.21 12.60 -10.53
N GLU A 294 -10.32 13.15 -11.02
CA GLU A 294 -10.88 12.82 -12.33
C GLU A 294 -9.87 13.08 -13.47
N ALA A 295 -9.19 14.23 -13.43
CA ALA A 295 -8.15 14.57 -14.38
C ALA A 295 -6.99 13.56 -14.35
N ILE A 296 -6.56 13.16 -13.16
CA ILE A 296 -5.51 12.15 -12.97
C ILE A 296 -5.98 10.79 -13.51
N ALA A 297 -7.17 10.33 -13.14
CA ALA A 297 -7.70 9.02 -13.54
C ALA A 297 -7.76 8.84 -15.06
N GLY A 298 -8.09 9.91 -15.81
CA GLY A 298 -8.09 9.92 -17.27
C GLY A 298 -6.69 9.74 -17.90
N GLU A 299 -5.63 10.07 -17.16
CA GLU A 299 -4.24 10.01 -17.63
C GLU A 299 -3.44 8.81 -17.04
N LEU A 300 -4.06 8.01 -16.16
CA LEU A 300 -3.46 6.76 -15.64
C LEU A 300 -3.51 5.66 -16.71
N ARG A 301 -2.66 5.77 -17.72
CA ARG A 301 -2.60 4.86 -18.88
C ARG A 301 -1.16 4.73 -19.42
N PRO A 302 -0.85 3.67 -20.17
CA PRO A 302 0.46 3.49 -20.78
C PRO A 302 0.91 4.70 -21.64
N GLY A 303 2.20 4.97 -21.61
CA GLY A 303 2.82 6.12 -22.29
C GLY A 303 2.81 7.41 -21.48
N ARG A 304 2.34 7.37 -20.23
CA ARG A 304 2.46 8.48 -19.27
C ARG A 304 3.49 8.15 -18.21
N THR A 305 3.99 9.18 -17.54
CA THR A 305 4.88 9.02 -16.39
C THR A 305 4.27 9.63 -15.13
N GLY A 306 4.72 9.16 -13.94
CA GLY A 306 4.29 9.71 -12.66
C GLY A 306 4.52 11.21 -12.57
N ARG A 307 5.66 11.72 -13.10
CA ARG A 307 5.98 13.16 -13.15
C ARG A 307 4.97 13.97 -13.97
N GLU A 308 4.58 13.47 -15.15
CA GLU A 308 3.62 14.17 -16.02
C GLU A 308 2.26 14.28 -15.35
N ILE A 309 1.77 13.19 -14.75
CA ILE A 309 0.49 13.13 -14.04
C ILE A 309 0.53 14.00 -12.78
N TRP A 310 1.62 13.97 -12.03
CA TRP A 310 1.81 14.87 -10.88
C TRP A 310 1.82 16.34 -11.30
N SER A 311 2.49 16.69 -12.39
CA SER A 311 2.49 18.06 -12.93
C SER A 311 1.09 18.49 -13.36
N LEU A 312 0.29 17.59 -13.94
CA LEU A 312 -1.11 17.83 -14.26
C LEU A 312 -1.91 18.14 -12.99
N SER A 313 -1.75 17.36 -11.92
CA SER A 313 -2.47 17.61 -10.66
C SER A 313 -2.18 18.99 -10.06
N LEU A 314 -0.92 19.42 -10.10
CA LEU A 314 -0.52 20.76 -9.63
C LEU A 314 -1.10 21.87 -10.52
N ALA A 315 -1.11 21.69 -11.83
CA ALA A 315 -1.70 22.64 -12.77
C ALA A 315 -3.22 22.80 -12.57
N GLU A 316 -3.94 21.68 -12.38
CA GLU A 316 -5.38 21.71 -12.10
C GLU A 316 -5.68 22.36 -10.76
N GLY A 317 -4.93 22.05 -9.70
CA GLY A 317 -5.06 22.73 -8.41
C GLY A 317 -4.82 24.23 -8.51
N ALA A 318 -3.80 24.66 -9.26
CA ALA A 318 -3.50 26.07 -9.48
C ALA A 318 -4.57 26.77 -10.31
N ARG A 319 -5.07 26.13 -11.38
CA ARG A 319 -6.17 26.66 -12.22
C ARG A 319 -7.42 27.00 -11.40
N MET A 320 -7.70 26.20 -10.37
CA MET A 320 -8.84 26.41 -9.47
C MET A 320 -8.52 27.28 -8.24
N GLY A 321 -7.25 27.73 -8.06
CA GLY A 321 -6.82 28.57 -6.94
C GLY A 321 -6.46 27.82 -5.66
N TYR A 322 -6.23 26.49 -5.73
CA TYR A 322 -5.92 25.66 -4.58
C TYR A 322 -4.44 25.27 -4.46
N GLN A 323 -3.54 25.90 -5.22
CA GLN A 323 -2.10 25.56 -5.23
C GLN A 323 -1.45 25.58 -3.84
N ASP A 324 -1.96 26.40 -2.90
CA ASP A 324 -1.40 26.51 -1.55
C ASP A 324 -1.92 25.46 -0.58
N PHE A 325 -3.04 24.82 -0.90
CA PHE A 325 -3.74 23.85 -0.05
C PHE A 325 -3.57 22.40 -0.51
N LEU A 326 -3.34 22.17 -1.81
CA LEU A 326 -3.22 20.84 -2.39
C LEU A 326 -1.95 20.13 -1.89
N GLY A 327 -2.13 18.92 -1.35
CA GLY A 327 -1.08 17.98 -0.94
C GLY A 327 -0.36 18.34 0.35
N GLY A 328 -0.83 19.32 1.12
CA GLY A 328 -0.23 19.69 2.40
C GLY A 328 -0.15 21.20 2.63
N SER A 329 0.19 21.57 3.85
CA SER A 329 0.45 22.95 4.24
C SER A 329 1.79 23.46 3.68
N PRO A 330 1.96 24.77 3.49
CA PRO A 330 3.25 25.33 3.12
C PRO A 330 4.38 24.85 4.06
N GLY A 331 5.44 24.29 3.49
CA GLY A 331 6.58 23.73 4.23
C GLY A 331 6.44 22.25 4.66
N SER A 332 5.27 21.63 4.46
CA SER A 332 5.02 20.21 4.76
C SER A 332 4.17 19.52 3.69
N LYS A 333 4.29 19.93 2.44
CA LYS A 333 3.60 19.28 1.32
C LYS A 333 4.16 17.90 1.05
N ALA A 334 3.28 16.93 0.79
CA ALA A 334 3.65 15.65 0.21
C ALA A 334 4.30 15.86 -1.17
N GLY A 335 5.36 15.13 -1.44
CA GLY A 335 6.03 15.18 -2.74
C GLY A 335 5.37 14.32 -3.81
N PHE A 336 4.10 13.96 -3.67
CA PHE A 336 3.34 13.09 -4.56
C PHE A 336 1.85 13.33 -4.40
N VAL A 337 1.05 12.83 -5.33
CA VAL A 337 -0.42 12.86 -5.31
C VAL A 337 -1.01 11.46 -5.46
N GLY A 338 -0.16 10.43 -5.48
CA GLY A 338 -0.58 9.04 -5.56
C GLY A 338 0.61 8.09 -5.53
N HIS A 339 0.34 6.85 -5.25
CA HIS A 339 1.33 5.78 -5.11
C HIS A 339 0.76 4.43 -5.55
N GLY A 340 1.64 3.52 -5.95
CA GLY A 340 1.25 2.14 -6.17
C GLY A 340 0.80 1.48 -4.87
N VAL A 341 -0.14 0.57 -4.98
CA VAL A 341 -0.65 -0.24 -3.87
C VAL A 341 -0.70 -1.70 -4.27
N GLY A 342 -0.38 -2.59 -3.32
CA GLY A 342 -0.36 -4.04 -3.55
C GLY A 342 -0.21 -4.80 -2.24
N LEU A 343 0.87 -5.53 -2.04
CA LEU A 343 1.21 -6.15 -0.76
C LEU A 343 1.77 -5.14 0.26
N GLN A 344 2.27 -4.01 -0.23
CA GLN A 344 2.73 -2.86 0.55
C GLN A 344 2.00 -1.62 0.06
N ILE A 345 1.82 -0.64 0.96
CA ILE A 345 1.06 0.57 0.65
C ILE A 345 1.87 1.54 -0.22
N ASP A 346 3.17 1.45 -0.19
CA ASP A 346 4.12 2.34 -0.84
C ASP A 346 4.82 1.67 -2.06
N GLU A 347 4.06 0.94 -2.87
CA GLU A 347 4.57 0.30 -4.08
C GLU A 347 4.79 1.29 -5.24
N TYR A 348 5.38 0.82 -6.34
CA TYR A 348 5.46 1.56 -7.59
C TYR A 348 4.12 1.48 -8.37
N PRO A 349 3.82 2.52 -9.18
CA PRO A 349 4.61 3.75 -9.37
C PRO A 349 4.36 4.79 -8.27
N VAL A 350 5.23 5.81 -8.18
CA VAL A 350 4.93 7.04 -7.43
C VAL A 350 4.44 8.10 -8.42
N ILE A 351 3.28 8.67 -8.17
CA ILE A 351 2.74 9.83 -8.92
C ILE A 351 3.28 11.10 -8.25
N GLY A 352 4.51 11.43 -8.59
CA GLY A 352 5.33 12.46 -7.97
C GLY A 352 6.42 12.94 -8.94
N PRO A 353 7.48 13.63 -8.46
CA PRO A 353 8.54 14.18 -9.33
C PRO A 353 9.52 13.10 -9.84
N LEU A 354 9.02 11.90 -10.13
CA LEU A 354 9.78 10.75 -10.62
C LEU A 354 9.21 10.27 -11.96
N ASP A 355 10.10 9.84 -12.87
CA ASP A 355 9.73 9.39 -14.21
C ASP A 355 9.36 7.89 -14.21
N HIS A 356 8.56 7.44 -13.23
CA HIS A 356 8.00 6.10 -13.24
C HIS A 356 6.98 5.98 -14.37
N GLU A 357 7.23 5.09 -15.31
CA GLU A 357 6.31 4.82 -16.42
C GLU A 357 5.05 4.10 -15.90
N ILE A 358 3.91 4.48 -16.48
CA ILE A 358 2.62 3.83 -16.23
C ILE A 358 2.44 2.70 -17.25
N PHE A 359 2.18 1.50 -16.72
CA PHE A 359 1.85 0.32 -17.53
C PHE A 359 0.41 -0.13 -17.24
N GLU A 360 -0.17 -0.86 -18.16
CA GLU A 360 -1.45 -1.54 -17.92
C GLU A 360 -1.31 -2.59 -16.79
N GLY A 361 -2.34 -2.71 -15.95
CA GLY A 361 -2.36 -3.64 -14.81
C GLY A 361 -1.70 -3.13 -13.54
N MET A 362 -1.30 -1.85 -13.48
CA MET A 362 -0.86 -1.24 -12.21
C MET A 362 -2.07 -0.89 -11.35
N THR A 363 -1.93 -1.01 -10.01
CA THR A 363 -2.90 -0.48 -9.05
C THR A 363 -2.31 0.71 -8.34
N ILE A 364 -3.02 1.84 -8.37
CA ILE A 364 -2.53 3.15 -7.93
C ILE A 364 -3.60 3.82 -7.07
N ALA A 365 -3.25 4.20 -5.85
CA ALA A 365 -4.03 5.10 -5.00
C ALA A 365 -3.76 6.54 -5.45
N VAL A 366 -4.81 7.33 -5.63
CA VAL A 366 -4.76 8.74 -6.04
C VAL A 366 -5.46 9.57 -4.97
N GLU A 367 -4.71 10.49 -4.34
CA GLU A 367 -5.11 11.14 -3.09
C GLU A 367 -5.00 12.68 -3.09
N PRO A 368 -5.70 13.40 -3.96
CA PRO A 368 -5.73 14.86 -3.89
C PRO A 368 -6.46 15.33 -2.64
N LYS A 369 -5.72 15.82 -1.65
CA LYS A 369 -6.22 16.34 -0.37
C LYS A 369 -5.92 17.83 -0.24
N MET A 370 -6.91 18.62 0.22
CA MET A 370 -6.83 20.06 0.47
C MET A 370 -6.70 20.29 1.97
N ILE A 371 -5.56 20.80 2.42
CA ILE A 371 -5.22 20.94 3.82
C ILE A 371 -5.36 22.42 4.26
N TYR A 372 -6.21 22.66 5.26
CA TYR A 372 -6.44 23.96 5.87
C TYR A 372 -5.92 23.95 7.31
N PRO A 373 -4.71 24.48 7.57
CA PRO A 373 -4.14 24.51 8.92
C PRO A 373 -5.06 25.17 9.93
N GLY A 374 -5.32 24.48 11.04
CA GLY A 374 -6.22 24.95 12.09
C GLY A 374 -7.72 24.76 11.82
N GLU A 375 -8.13 24.25 10.65
CA GLU A 375 -9.52 24.05 10.29
C GLU A 375 -9.85 22.59 9.96
N GLY A 376 -9.02 21.93 9.14
CA GLY A 376 -9.26 20.55 8.76
C GLY A 376 -8.72 20.19 7.40
N VAL A 377 -9.10 19.01 6.93
CA VAL A 377 -8.75 18.47 5.62
C VAL A 377 -10.03 18.03 4.91
N VAL A 378 -10.11 18.31 3.62
CA VAL A 378 -11.07 17.72 2.71
C VAL A 378 -10.34 17.19 1.48
N GLY A 379 -10.93 16.24 0.80
CA GLY A 379 -10.34 15.63 -0.38
C GLY A 379 -10.87 14.22 -0.58
N ILE A 380 -10.22 13.50 -1.42
CA ILE A 380 -10.65 12.17 -1.86
C ILE A 380 -9.43 11.27 -2.01
N GLU A 381 -9.63 9.99 -1.95
CA GLU A 381 -8.68 8.99 -2.39
C GLU A 381 -9.42 7.77 -2.88
N ASP A 382 -9.00 7.26 -4.01
CA ASP A 382 -9.49 6.02 -4.58
C ASP A 382 -8.34 5.17 -5.13
N THR A 383 -8.48 3.86 -5.05
CA THR A 383 -7.58 2.91 -5.72
C THR A 383 -8.07 2.65 -7.14
N PHE A 384 -7.19 2.84 -8.10
CA PHE A 384 -7.42 2.65 -9.53
C PHE A 384 -6.61 1.48 -10.09
N LEU A 385 -7.19 0.74 -11.04
CA LEU A 385 -6.50 -0.22 -11.90
C LEU A 385 -6.29 0.42 -13.26
N THR A 386 -5.03 0.53 -13.69
CA THR A 386 -4.70 1.12 -14.99
C THR A 386 -5.09 0.19 -16.14
N GLY A 387 -5.74 0.73 -17.13
CA GLY A 387 -6.12 0.07 -18.38
C GLY A 387 -5.44 0.71 -19.59
N PRO A 388 -5.75 0.25 -20.83
CA PRO A 388 -5.12 0.75 -22.04
C PRO A 388 -5.48 2.20 -22.38
N HIS A 389 -6.63 2.72 -21.91
CA HIS A 389 -7.16 4.04 -22.29
C HIS A 389 -7.52 4.93 -21.08
N GLY A 390 -7.19 4.52 -19.88
CA GLY A 390 -7.52 5.18 -18.61
C GLY A 390 -7.59 4.15 -17.49
N ALA A 391 -8.08 4.54 -16.32
CA ALA A 391 -8.10 3.65 -15.17
C ALA A 391 -9.52 3.34 -14.69
N GLU A 392 -9.72 2.14 -14.17
CA GLU A 392 -10.93 1.71 -13.50
C GLU A 392 -10.81 1.95 -11.99
N ARG A 393 -11.76 2.63 -11.39
CA ARG A 393 -11.83 2.80 -9.93
C ARG A 393 -12.28 1.50 -9.26
N LEU A 394 -11.49 0.98 -8.32
CA LEU A 394 -11.75 -0.27 -7.61
C LEU A 394 -12.55 -0.07 -6.33
N THR A 395 -12.30 0.99 -5.57
CA THR A 395 -13.08 1.45 -4.42
C THR A 395 -14.42 2.01 -4.88
N ARG A 396 -15.51 1.77 -4.16
CA ARG A 396 -16.87 1.97 -4.71
C ARG A 396 -17.74 2.93 -3.91
N LEU A 397 -17.29 3.42 -2.75
CA LEU A 397 -18.10 4.37 -2.00
C LEU A 397 -18.34 5.67 -2.77
N PRO A 398 -19.50 6.31 -2.58
CA PRO A 398 -19.78 7.64 -3.09
C PRO A 398 -18.68 8.64 -2.69
N GLN A 399 -18.34 9.53 -3.61
CA GLN A 399 -17.24 10.48 -3.45
C GLN A 399 -17.68 11.82 -2.83
N GLU A 400 -18.97 12.07 -2.78
CA GLU A 400 -19.53 13.26 -2.12
C GLU A 400 -19.29 13.23 -0.60
N ILE A 401 -19.34 14.42 0.03
CA ILE A 401 -19.26 14.53 1.49
C ILE A 401 -20.48 13.83 2.13
N TRP A 402 -20.20 12.85 2.99
CA TRP A 402 -21.21 12.11 3.72
C TRP A 402 -21.77 12.95 4.86
N ARG A 403 -23.03 13.41 4.74
CA ARG A 403 -23.72 14.20 5.76
C ARG A 403 -24.55 13.29 6.66
N VAL A 404 -24.24 13.30 7.95
CA VAL A 404 -24.86 12.48 9.00
C VAL A 404 -25.62 13.38 9.98
#